data_571e85e473148b4b26e03475cdc70f79
#
_entry.id   571e85e473148b4b26e03475cdc70f79
#
_cell.length_a   1.000
_cell.length_b   1.000
_cell.length_c   1.000
_cell.angle_alpha   90.00
_cell.angle_beta   90.00
_cell.angle_gamma   90.00
#
_symmetry.space_group_name_H-M   'P 1'
#
loop_
_entity.id
_entity.type
_entity.pdbx_description
1 polymer ?
#
loop_
_entity_poly.entity_id
_entity_poly.type
_entity_poly.pdbx_seq_one_letter_code
_entity_poly.pdbx_strand_id
1 'polypeptide(L)'
;YKRQSLYTVTLDEENKEMFVNDILGKKIVVYDLYGNFKRSFKHKNGTDSQFYSDIFNYDRQHLICYDEYDKELPFVLISKQDGSITQEIKIPFKEKKFLSQIRKTGENNGRAVIGVGPGHYYSIFPFNDNWLLSELSSDTVYTFMPDYNLRPFIVRTPSIQSMNPEECLILRLFSDRYYFMESIKNVYDWNAQEGFPSKYFVY
;
A
#
# COMPACT_ATOMS: atom_id res chain seq x y z
N TYR A 1 25.26 6.82 -14.28
CA TYR A 1 24.17 7.19 -13.34
C TYR A 1 23.14 6.08 -13.39
N LYS A 2 23.00 5.25 -12.35
CA LYS A 2 21.84 4.35 -12.19
C LYS A 2 20.65 5.25 -11.89
N ARG A 3 19.63 5.24 -12.76
CA ARG A 3 18.34 5.88 -12.48
C ARG A 3 17.73 5.19 -11.26
N GLN A 4 17.55 5.93 -10.16
CA GLN A 4 16.72 5.50 -9.05
C GLN A 4 15.27 5.72 -9.47
N SER A 5 14.43 4.71 -9.33
CA SER A 5 12.98 4.89 -9.43
C SER A 5 12.49 5.36 -8.07
N LEU A 6 12.43 6.67 -7.90
CA LEU A 6 11.77 7.29 -6.75
C LEU A 6 10.28 7.02 -6.87
N TYR A 7 9.70 6.33 -5.89
CA TYR A 7 8.28 6.04 -5.87
C TYR A 7 7.53 6.92 -4.88
N THR A 8 7.97 6.95 -3.64
CA THR A 8 7.41 7.83 -2.61
C THR A 8 8.50 8.49 -1.79
N VAL A 9 8.21 9.69 -1.28
CA VAL A 9 9.07 10.45 -0.38
C VAL A 9 8.25 10.82 0.84
N THR A 10 8.77 10.53 2.01
CA THR A 10 8.17 10.87 3.30
C THR A 10 9.08 11.80 4.07
N LEU A 11 8.52 12.90 4.56
CA LEU A 11 9.24 13.89 5.36
C LEU A 11 9.06 13.63 6.85
N ASP A 12 10.13 13.80 7.58
CA ASP A 12 10.18 13.83 9.04
C ASP A 12 10.75 15.18 9.48
N GLU A 13 9.86 16.13 9.70
CA GLU A 13 10.23 17.51 10.07
C GLU A 13 10.89 17.57 11.45
N GLU A 14 10.49 16.68 12.36
CA GLU A 14 11.00 16.64 13.73
C GLU A 14 12.47 16.20 13.75
N ASN A 15 12.82 15.14 13.05
CA ASN A 15 14.19 14.64 12.93
C ASN A 15 14.97 15.31 11.78
N LYS A 16 14.33 16.19 11.01
CA LYS A 16 14.90 16.86 9.82
C LYS A 16 15.45 15.85 8.82
N GLU A 17 14.66 14.81 8.53
CA GLU A 17 15.02 13.73 7.63
C GLU A 17 13.98 13.55 6.51
N MET A 18 14.46 13.05 5.40
CA MET A 18 13.65 12.68 4.24
C MET A 18 13.92 11.21 3.92
N PHE A 19 12.85 10.41 3.89
CA PHE A 19 12.88 8.99 3.56
C PHE A 19 12.41 8.79 2.13
N VAL A 20 13.29 8.26 1.30
CA VAL A 20 13.05 8.02 -0.13
C VAL A 20 12.89 6.53 -0.36
N ASN A 21 11.71 6.11 -0.80
CA ASN A 21 11.41 4.72 -1.10
C ASN A 21 11.91 4.36 -2.50
N ASP A 22 13.00 3.62 -2.59
CA ASP A 22 13.56 3.06 -3.84
C ASP A 22 13.05 1.63 -4.02
N ILE A 23 11.89 1.48 -4.64
CA ILE A 23 11.25 0.17 -4.86
C ILE A 23 12.13 -0.75 -5.72
N LEU A 24 12.75 -0.24 -6.78
CA LEU A 24 13.61 -1.05 -7.64
C LEU A 24 14.90 -1.47 -6.94
N GLY A 25 15.45 -0.59 -6.10
CA GLY A 25 16.60 -0.91 -5.26
C GLY A 25 16.24 -1.68 -3.99
N LYS A 26 14.95 -1.88 -3.71
CA LYS A 26 14.40 -2.53 -2.51
C LYS A 26 15.01 -2.01 -1.22
N LYS A 27 15.06 -0.70 -1.09
CA LYS A 27 15.66 0.00 0.05
C LYS A 27 14.98 1.33 0.31
N ILE A 28 15.11 1.80 1.53
CA ILE A 28 14.80 3.17 1.91
C ILE A 28 16.13 3.91 2.05
N VAL A 29 16.23 5.06 1.39
CA VAL A 29 17.41 5.94 1.46
C VAL A 29 17.03 7.17 2.26
N VAL A 30 17.84 7.50 3.24
CA VAL A 30 17.60 8.61 4.16
C VAL A 30 18.55 9.75 3.85
N TYR A 31 17.98 10.93 3.68
CA TYR A 31 18.70 12.19 3.49
C TYR A 31 18.33 13.17 4.62
N ASP A 32 19.14 14.18 4.82
CA ASP A 32 18.70 15.38 5.53
C ASP A 32 17.80 16.24 4.62
N LEU A 33 17.17 17.29 5.17
CA LEU A 33 16.31 18.19 4.38
C LEU A 33 17.08 19.06 3.36
N TYR A 34 18.42 19.04 3.38
CA TYR A 34 19.28 19.68 2.39
C TYR A 34 19.70 18.75 1.27
N GLY A 35 19.29 17.46 1.33
CA GLY A 35 19.61 16.45 0.32
C GLY A 35 20.95 15.73 0.55
N ASN A 36 21.60 15.89 1.70
CA ASN A 36 22.80 15.14 2.03
C ASN A 36 22.43 13.72 2.47
N PHE A 37 23.10 12.72 1.92
CA PHE A 37 22.91 11.32 2.30
C PHE A 37 23.29 11.08 3.76
N LYS A 38 22.44 10.36 4.50
CA LYS A 38 22.67 9.96 5.88
C LYS A 38 22.92 8.46 6.04
N ARG A 39 21.99 7.64 5.53
CA ARG A 39 22.03 6.18 5.64
C ARG A 39 21.07 5.53 4.63
N SER A 40 21.11 4.22 4.52
CA SER A 40 20.08 3.45 3.84
C SER A 40 19.91 2.09 4.49
N PHE A 41 18.73 1.51 4.38
CA PHE A 41 18.44 0.16 4.86
C PHE A 41 17.50 -0.55 3.87
N LYS A 42 17.55 -1.88 3.86
CA LYS A 42 16.75 -2.71 2.94
C LYS A 42 15.31 -2.83 3.41
N HIS A 43 14.40 -3.09 2.47
CA HIS A 43 13.06 -3.53 2.80
C HIS A 43 13.09 -4.92 3.44
N LYS A 44 12.21 -5.20 4.40
CA LYS A 44 11.90 -6.53 4.97
C LYS A 44 13.08 -7.52 4.99
N ASN A 45 14.15 -7.15 5.65
CA ASN A 45 15.33 -8.03 5.80
C ASN A 45 15.96 -8.54 4.49
N GLY A 46 15.69 -7.89 3.36
CA GLY A 46 16.35 -8.13 2.09
C GLY A 46 15.93 -9.39 1.32
N THR A 47 14.74 -9.91 1.57
CA THR A 47 14.18 -10.97 0.71
C THR A 47 13.83 -10.40 -0.66
N ASP A 48 14.14 -11.14 -1.74
CA ASP A 48 14.01 -10.65 -3.13
C ASP A 48 12.59 -10.44 -3.63
N SER A 49 11.59 -10.94 -2.91
CA SER A 49 10.19 -10.89 -3.32
C SER A 49 9.34 -9.83 -2.59
N GLN A 50 9.89 -9.23 -1.55
CA GLN A 50 9.13 -8.31 -0.67
C GLN A 50 9.68 -6.89 -0.76
N PHE A 51 8.78 -5.92 -0.85
CA PHE A 51 9.11 -4.50 -0.83
C PHE A 51 7.92 -3.69 -0.31
N TYR A 52 8.20 -2.53 0.28
CA TYR A 52 7.13 -1.62 0.68
C TYR A 52 6.63 -0.83 -0.51
N SER A 53 5.33 -0.96 -0.80
CA SER A 53 4.63 -0.15 -1.80
C SER A 53 4.50 1.29 -1.32
N ASP A 54 4.15 1.46 -0.04
CA ASP A 54 4.00 2.78 0.59
C ASP A 54 4.76 2.85 1.90
N ILE A 55 5.29 4.04 2.20
CA ILE A 55 5.89 4.38 3.49
C ILE A 55 5.40 5.75 3.96
N PHE A 56 5.10 5.87 5.25
CA PHE A 56 4.71 7.13 5.87
C PHE A 56 5.44 7.35 7.19
N ASN A 57 5.58 8.61 7.57
CA ASN A 57 6.12 8.99 8.86
C ASN A 57 5.08 8.71 9.96
N TYR A 58 5.31 7.70 10.79
CA TYR A 58 4.37 7.30 11.84
C TYR A 58 4.54 8.14 13.10
N ASP A 59 5.74 8.09 13.67
CA ASP A 59 6.11 8.86 14.86
C ASP A 59 7.61 9.24 14.80
N ARG A 60 8.16 9.72 15.90
CA ARG A 60 9.56 10.12 16.00
C ARG A 60 10.56 9.00 15.67
N GLN A 61 10.21 7.74 15.92
CA GLN A 61 11.11 6.59 15.81
C GLN A 61 10.76 5.63 14.67
N HIS A 62 9.51 5.66 14.18
CA HIS A 62 8.99 4.66 13.27
C HIS A 62 8.46 5.23 11.97
N LEU A 63 8.58 4.43 10.91
CA LEU A 63 7.78 4.54 9.69
C LEU A 63 6.68 3.48 9.73
N ILE A 64 5.50 3.80 9.20
CA ILE A 64 4.47 2.82 8.88
C ILE A 64 4.59 2.46 7.41
N CYS A 65 4.63 1.16 7.12
CA CYS A 65 4.88 0.64 5.78
C CYS A 65 3.79 -0.33 5.35
N TYR A 66 3.50 -0.33 4.06
CA TYR A 66 2.57 -1.26 3.41
C TYR A 66 3.28 -2.04 2.31
N ASP A 67 3.08 -3.36 2.29
CA ASP A 67 3.49 -4.26 1.22
C ASP A 67 2.24 -4.89 0.58
N GLU A 68 1.89 -4.41 -0.59
CA GLU A 68 0.68 -4.84 -1.30
C GLU A 68 0.72 -6.33 -1.69
N TYR A 69 1.92 -6.93 -1.76
CA TYR A 69 2.10 -8.34 -2.17
C TYR A 69 2.22 -9.31 -1.01
N ASP A 70 2.40 -8.80 0.21
CA ASP A 70 2.47 -9.68 1.39
C ASP A 70 1.10 -10.29 1.70
N LYS A 71 1.06 -11.63 1.76
CA LYS A 71 -0.17 -12.40 1.94
C LYS A 71 -0.60 -12.56 3.39
N GLU A 72 0.26 -12.24 4.33
CA GLU A 72 0.03 -12.48 5.76
C GLU A 72 0.16 -11.21 6.58
N LEU A 73 1.16 -10.39 6.26
CA LEU A 73 1.54 -9.24 7.07
C LEU A 73 1.77 -7.99 6.18
N PRO A 74 0.71 -7.43 5.58
CA PRO A 74 0.85 -6.30 4.67
C PRO A 74 1.28 -5.00 5.35
N PHE A 75 1.01 -4.82 6.64
CA PHE A 75 1.36 -3.59 7.37
C PHE A 75 2.35 -3.87 8.50
N VAL A 76 3.37 -3.01 8.60
CA VAL A 76 4.36 -3.06 9.68
C VAL A 76 4.79 -1.66 10.10
N LEU A 77 5.23 -1.52 11.37
CA LEU A 77 6.08 -0.41 11.78
C LEU A 77 7.54 -0.85 11.69
N ILE A 78 8.38 0.02 11.17
CA ILE A 78 9.83 -0.19 11.11
C ILE A 78 10.58 0.93 11.80
N SER A 79 11.73 0.59 12.35
CA SER A 79 12.67 1.55 12.93
C SER A 79 13.23 2.47 11.85
N LYS A 80 13.23 3.77 12.08
CA LYS A 80 13.89 4.77 11.23
C LYS A 80 15.42 4.67 11.22
N GLN A 81 15.99 3.98 12.19
CA GLN A 81 17.44 3.84 12.32
C GLN A 81 18.01 2.84 11.33
N ASP A 82 17.40 1.65 11.25
CA ASP A 82 17.96 0.50 10.56
C ASP A 82 16.95 -0.29 9.71
N GLY A 83 15.66 0.09 9.75
CA GLY A 83 14.58 -0.59 9.01
C GLY A 83 14.11 -1.90 9.63
N SER A 84 14.53 -2.24 10.84
CA SER A 84 14.04 -3.43 11.55
C SER A 84 12.55 -3.30 11.86
N ILE A 85 11.80 -4.41 11.72
CA ILE A 85 10.38 -4.45 12.07
C ILE A 85 10.25 -4.36 13.59
N THR A 86 9.53 -3.36 14.06
CA THR A 86 9.28 -3.12 15.49
C THR A 86 7.87 -3.56 15.91
N GLN A 87 6.91 -3.50 14.98
CA GLN A 87 5.53 -3.89 15.23
C GLN A 87 4.91 -4.51 13.98
N GLU A 88 4.29 -5.67 14.14
CA GLU A 88 3.44 -6.31 13.13
C GLU A 88 1.99 -5.83 13.29
N ILE A 89 1.34 -5.45 12.18
CA ILE A 89 -0.05 -5.00 12.19
C ILE A 89 -0.88 -5.99 11.37
N LYS A 90 -1.60 -6.87 12.06
CA LYS A 90 -2.36 -7.97 11.46
C LYS A 90 -3.79 -7.54 11.14
N ILE A 91 -4.07 -7.26 9.87
CA ILE A 91 -5.42 -7.01 9.37
C ILE A 91 -6.04 -8.34 8.92
N PRO A 92 -7.23 -8.71 9.45
CA PRO A 92 -7.84 -9.98 9.10
C PRO A 92 -8.43 -9.98 7.69
N PHE A 93 -8.07 -10.99 6.90
CA PHE A 93 -8.70 -11.35 5.63
C PHE A 93 -8.49 -12.86 5.38
N LYS A 94 -9.34 -13.46 4.53
CA LYS A 94 -9.28 -14.90 4.26
C LYS A 94 -8.24 -15.24 3.21
N GLU A 95 -8.21 -14.46 2.12
CA GLU A 95 -7.34 -14.65 0.98
C GLU A 95 -6.89 -13.29 0.44
N LYS A 96 -5.61 -13.17 0.08
CA LYS A 96 -5.08 -11.93 -0.51
C LYS A 96 -5.71 -11.70 -1.89
N LYS A 97 -6.28 -10.52 -2.08
CA LYS A 97 -6.84 -10.05 -3.35
C LYS A 97 -5.96 -8.97 -3.95
N PHE A 98 -5.87 -8.98 -5.27
CA PHE A 98 -5.09 -8.02 -6.03
C PHE A 98 -5.97 -7.34 -7.06
N LEU A 99 -5.95 -6.03 -7.10
CA LEU A 99 -6.69 -5.24 -8.07
C LEU A 99 -5.89 -5.14 -9.38
N SER A 100 -5.79 -6.28 -10.07
CA SER A 100 -5.07 -6.40 -11.33
C SER A 100 -5.55 -7.62 -12.11
N GLN A 101 -5.37 -7.57 -13.44
CA GLN A 101 -5.58 -8.69 -14.32
C GLN A 101 -4.30 -9.01 -15.08
N ILE A 102 -3.97 -10.29 -15.21
CA ILE A 102 -2.75 -10.74 -15.84
C ILE A 102 -3.08 -11.66 -17.01
N ARG A 103 -2.57 -11.33 -18.19
CA ARG A 103 -2.61 -12.20 -19.36
C ARG A 103 -1.22 -12.71 -19.69
N LYS A 104 -1.09 -14.03 -19.82
CA LYS A 104 0.11 -14.68 -20.33
C LYS A 104 -0.11 -14.98 -21.80
N THR A 105 0.72 -14.43 -22.69
CA THR A 105 0.68 -14.69 -24.13
C THR A 105 1.97 -15.36 -24.56
N GLY A 106 1.91 -16.36 -25.47
CA GLY A 106 3.07 -16.95 -26.11
C GLY A 106 2.94 -18.43 -26.39
N GLU A 107 2.91 -18.76 -27.66
CA GLU A 107 3.31 -20.03 -28.23
C GLU A 107 4.69 -19.79 -28.89
N ASN A 108 5.65 -20.68 -28.61
CA ASN A 108 7.00 -20.68 -29.20
C ASN A 108 7.90 -19.46 -28.91
N ASN A 109 8.79 -19.62 -27.95
CA ASN A 109 9.98 -18.81 -27.63
C ASN A 109 9.79 -17.37 -27.11
N GLY A 110 8.59 -16.87 -26.86
CA GLY A 110 8.40 -15.54 -26.28
C GLY A 110 7.18 -15.50 -25.36
N ARG A 111 7.35 -15.90 -24.09
CA ARG A 111 6.29 -15.68 -23.09
C ARG A 111 6.25 -14.21 -22.72
N ALA A 112 5.27 -13.46 -23.20
CA ALA A 112 4.96 -12.15 -22.68
C ALA A 112 3.93 -12.26 -21.54
N VAL A 113 4.20 -11.60 -20.43
CA VAL A 113 3.24 -11.43 -19.33
C VAL A 113 2.83 -9.96 -19.36
N ILE A 114 1.56 -9.71 -19.59
CA ILE A 114 0.99 -8.38 -19.58
C ILE A 114 0.11 -8.27 -18.35
N GLY A 115 0.42 -7.34 -17.46
CA GLY A 115 -0.40 -6.98 -16.33
C GLY A 115 -1.07 -5.64 -16.58
N VAL A 116 -2.34 -5.53 -16.25
CA VAL A 116 -3.10 -4.29 -16.25
C VAL A 116 -3.75 -4.11 -14.89
N GLY A 117 -3.86 -2.88 -14.44
CA GLY A 117 -4.52 -2.52 -13.19
C GLY A 117 -5.11 -1.13 -13.28
N PRO A 118 -6.02 -0.76 -12.39
CA PRO A 118 -6.45 0.62 -12.24
C PRO A 118 -5.30 1.48 -11.72
N GLY A 119 -5.49 2.78 -11.71
CA GLY A 119 -4.51 3.71 -11.16
C GLY A 119 -4.15 3.44 -9.70
N HIS A 120 -3.12 4.10 -9.22
CA HIS A 120 -2.61 3.98 -7.85
C HIS A 120 -3.70 4.28 -6.80
N TYR A 121 -3.64 3.58 -5.68
CA TYR A 121 -4.46 3.82 -4.49
C TYR A 121 -3.56 3.76 -3.24
N TYR A 122 -3.97 4.48 -2.22
CA TYR A 122 -3.28 4.45 -0.93
C TYR A 122 -3.96 3.45 0.01
N SER A 123 -3.16 2.82 0.85
CA SER A 123 -3.62 1.89 1.89
C SER A 123 -3.42 2.42 3.30
N ILE A 124 -2.74 3.55 3.44
CA ILE A 124 -2.42 4.20 4.71
C ILE A 124 -2.81 5.66 4.62
N PHE A 125 -3.56 6.14 5.62
CA PHE A 125 -4.00 7.54 5.69
C PHE A 125 -3.86 8.08 7.12
N PRO A 126 -3.28 9.29 7.31
CA PRO A 126 -3.34 9.97 8.60
C PRO A 126 -4.77 10.45 8.87
N PHE A 127 -5.28 10.24 10.09
CA PHE A 127 -6.65 10.60 10.48
C PHE A 127 -6.78 10.88 11.98
N ASN A 128 -7.03 12.14 12.38
CA ASN A 128 -7.28 12.55 13.78
C ASN A 128 -6.27 11.93 14.75
N ASP A 129 -4.99 12.22 14.58
CA ASP A 129 -3.86 11.68 15.35
C ASP A 129 -3.74 10.13 15.37
N ASN A 130 -4.45 9.47 14.45
CA ASN A 130 -4.41 8.03 14.23
C ASN A 130 -4.10 7.74 12.75
N TRP A 131 -4.18 6.47 12.38
CA TRP A 131 -4.01 6.02 11.00
C TRP A 131 -5.19 5.16 10.56
N LEU A 132 -5.72 5.43 9.38
CA LEU A 132 -6.64 4.51 8.71
C LEU A 132 -5.82 3.54 7.85
N LEU A 133 -6.09 2.25 8.02
CA LEU A 133 -5.47 1.18 7.27
C LEU A 133 -6.53 0.48 6.43
N SER A 134 -6.32 0.52 5.11
CA SER A 134 -7.25 -0.03 4.11
C SER A 134 -6.56 -1.13 3.31
N GLU A 135 -6.81 -2.39 3.68
CA GLU A 135 -6.34 -3.56 2.94
C GLU A 135 -7.44 -4.01 1.97
N LEU A 136 -7.14 -4.08 0.66
CA LEU A 136 -8.13 -4.48 -0.37
C LEU A 136 -8.80 -5.82 -0.11
N SER A 137 -8.06 -6.73 0.52
CA SER A 137 -8.53 -8.09 0.83
C SER A 137 -9.44 -8.16 2.04
N SER A 138 -9.46 -7.09 2.85
CA SER A 138 -10.28 -6.97 4.05
C SER A 138 -11.62 -6.29 3.74
N ASP A 139 -12.67 -6.71 4.43
CA ASP A 139 -13.96 -6.04 4.38
C ASP A 139 -14.02 -4.81 5.30
N THR A 140 -12.96 -4.55 6.03
CA THR A 140 -12.92 -3.49 7.04
C THR A 140 -11.72 -2.59 6.84
N VAL A 141 -11.98 -1.29 6.79
CA VAL A 141 -10.97 -0.25 7.03
C VAL A 141 -10.82 -0.10 8.53
N TYR A 142 -9.61 -0.14 9.03
CA TYR A 142 -9.34 -0.05 10.46
C TYR A 142 -8.72 1.29 10.83
N THR A 143 -9.06 1.80 12.00
CA THR A 143 -8.26 2.82 12.68
C THR A 143 -7.17 2.12 13.49
N PHE A 144 -5.92 2.45 13.22
CA PHE A 144 -4.75 2.03 13.97
C PHE A 144 -4.40 3.10 14.98
N MET A 145 -4.50 2.73 16.25
CA MET A 145 -4.40 3.64 17.39
C MET A 145 -2.96 3.75 17.89
N PRO A 146 -2.59 4.81 18.65
CA PRO A 146 -1.25 4.94 19.25
C PRO A 146 -0.85 3.83 20.22
N ASP A 147 -1.83 3.12 20.80
CA ASP A 147 -1.65 1.96 21.66
C ASP A 147 -1.50 0.64 20.87
N TYR A 148 -1.30 0.74 19.53
CA TYR A 148 -1.16 -0.35 18.56
C TYR A 148 -2.42 -1.23 18.39
N ASN A 149 -3.57 -0.78 18.89
CA ASN A 149 -4.83 -1.48 18.69
C ASN A 149 -5.50 -1.10 17.37
N LEU A 150 -6.16 -2.08 16.74
CA LEU A 150 -6.99 -1.89 15.58
C LEU A 150 -8.46 -1.79 15.98
N ARG A 151 -9.16 -0.75 15.50
CA ARG A 151 -10.61 -0.59 15.68
C ARG A 151 -11.28 -0.53 14.31
N PRO A 152 -12.38 -1.28 14.09
CA PRO A 152 -13.16 -1.15 12.86
C PRO A 152 -13.65 0.29 12.67
N PHE A 153 -13.48 0.82 11.47
CA PHE A 153 -13.90 2.17 11.12
C PHE A 153 -15.00 2.15 10.04
N ILE A 154 -14.74 1.49 8.90
CA ILE A 154 -15.72 1.26 7.83
C ILE A 154 -15.79 -0.24 7.60
N VAL A 155 -17.00 -0.80 7.61
CA VAL A 155 -17.25 -2.21 7.30
C VAL A 155 -18.12 -2.30 6.06
N ARG A 156 -17.63 -2.98 5.04
CA ARG A 156 -18.39 -3.20 3.80
C ARG A 156 -19.25 -4.47 3.86
N THR A 157 -20.36 -4.44 3.17
CA THR A 157 -21.18 -5.60 2.85
C THR A 157 -21.65 -5.50 1.39
N PRO A 158 -21.68 -6.59 0.63
CA PRO A 158 -21.20 -7.95 0.96
C PRO A 158 -19.68 -8.03 1.04
N SER A 159 -19.17 -9.15 1.59
CA SER A 159 -17.74 -9.43 1.68
C SER A 159 -17.08 -9.53 0.31
N ILE A 160 -15.90 -8.92 0.14
CA ILE A 160 -15.10 -9.07 -1.08
C ILE A 160 -14.74 -10.54 -1.34
N GLN A 161 -14.59 -11.33 -0.28
CA GLN A 161 -14.26 -12.76 -0.38
C GLN A 161 -15.38 -13.59 -0.98
N SER A 162 -16.63 -13.08 -1.06
CA SER A 162 -17.80 -13.73 -1.64
C SER A 162 -18.14 -13.25 -3.06
N MET A 163 -17.43 -12.24 -3.57
CA MET A 163 -17.71 -11.64 -4.87
C MET A 163 -16.94 -12.32 -6.00
N ASN A 164 -17.58 -12.50 -7.16
CA ASN A 164 -16.94 -12.95 -8.39
C ASN A 164 -17.61 -12.26 -9.60
N PRO A 165 -16.91 -11.36 -10.31
CA PRO A 165 -15.58 -10.85 -9.98
C PRO A 165 -15.58 -9.99 -8.71
N GLU A 166 -14.42 -9.84 -8.10
CA GLU A 166 -14.25 -9.00 -6.92
C GLU A 166 -14.61 -7.55 -7.23
N GLU A 167 -15.26 -6.88 -6.30
CA GLU A 167 -15.47 -5.44 -6.34
C GLU A 167 -14.79 -4.80 -5.14
N CYS A 168 -13.63 -4.19 -5.39
CA CYS A 168 -12.78 -3.59 -4.36
C CYS A 168 -13.33 -2.23 -3.95
N LEU A 169 -13.31 -1.94 -2.65
CA LEU A 169 -13.63 -0.63 -2.11
C LEU A 169 -12.34 0.10 -1.75
N ILE A 170 -12.17 1.30 -2.28
CA ILE A 170 -11.00 2.13 -2.07
C ILE A 170 -11.44 3.45 -1.42
N LEU A 171 -10.78 3.81 -0.33
CA LEU A 171 -10.88 5.15 0.25
C LEU A 171 -10.00 6.07 -0.58
N ARG A 172 -10.57 7.13 -1.19
CA ARG A 172 -9.84 8.07 -2.04
C ARG A 172 -9.45 9.34 -1.32
N LEU A 173 -10.39 9.87 -0.57
CA LEU A 173 -10.24 11.12 0.16
C LEU A 173 -11.22 11.12 1.32
N PHE A 174 -10.89 11.81 2.38
CA PHE A 174 -11.79 12.08 3.48
C PHE A 174 -11.56 13.46 4.06
N SER A 175 -12.59 13.99 4.67
CA SER A 175 -12.58 15.19 5.46
C SER A 175 -13.24 14.93 6.81
N ASP A 176 -13.35 15.94 7.65
CA ASP A 176 -14.06 15.82 8.94
C ASP A 176 -15.55 15.47 8.79
N ARG A 177 -16.10 15.61 7.58
CA ARG A 177 -17.55 15.44 7.32
C ARG A 177 -17.87 14.39 6.27
N TYR A 178 -16.94 14.09 5.35
CA TYR A 178 -17.23 13.27 4.19
C TYR A 178 -16.12 12.28 3.90
N TYR A 179 -16.52 11.09 3.49
CA TYR A 179 -15.63 10.05 2.98
C TYR A 179 -15.92 9.84 1.50
N PHE A 180 -14.91 10.04 0.66
CA PHE A 180 -15.00 9.80 -0.77
C PHE A 180 -14.41 8.43 -1.07
N MET A 181 -15.26 7.53 -1.55
CA MET A 181 -14.89 6.15 -1.81
C MET A 181 -15.14 5.82 -3.28
N GLU A 182 -14.36 4.89 -3.78
CA GLU A 182 -14.51 4.31 -5.10
C GLU A 182 -14.66 2.81 -4.97
N SER A 183 -15.71 2.23 -5.60
CA SER A 183 -15.73 0.79 -5.83
C SER A 183 -15.22 0.50 -7.23
N ILE A 184 -14.33 -0.48 -7.36
CA ILE A 184 -13.72 -0.88 -8.61
C ILE A 184 -13.97 -2.37 -8.80
N LYS A 185 -14.63 -2.72 -9.91
CA LYS A 185 -14.83 -4.11 -10.29
C LYS A 185 -13.56 -4.66 -10.94
N ASN A 186 -13.04 -5.75 -10.41
CA ASN A 186 -11.79 -6.36 -10.86
C ASN A 186 -11.97 -7.21 -12.13
N VAL A 187 -12.28 -6.54 -13.23
CA VAL A 187 -12.57 -7.15 -14.54
C VAL A 187 -11.87 -6.34 -15.64
N TYR A 188 -11.29 -7.05 -16.62
CA TYR A 188 -10.68 -6.42 -17.81
C TYR A 188 -10.99 -7.21 -19.06
N ASP A 189 -11.56 -6.54 -20.09
CA ASP A 189 -11.76 -7.11 -21.43
C ASP A 189 -10.50 -6.88 -22.27
N TRP A 190 -9.74 -7.94 -22.53
CA TRP A 190 -8.49 -7.89 -23.28
C TRP A 190 -8.69 -7.60 -24.77
N ASN A 191 -9.87 -7.84 -25.33
CA ASN A 191 -10.15 -7.58 -26.72
C ASN A 191 -10.53 -6.12 -26.94
N ALA A 192 -11.39 -5.59 -26.07
CA ALA A 192 -11.78 -4.18 -26.06
C ALA A 192 -10.69 -3.26 -25.48
N GLN A 193 -9.72 -3.81 -24.75
CA GLN A 193 -8.72 -3.07 -23.95
C GLN A 193 -9.37 -2.11 -22.94
N GLU A 194 -10.48 -2.52 -22.37
CA GLU A 194 -11.26 -1.78 -21.38
C GLU A 194 -11.45 -2.59 -20.12
N GLY A 195 -11.48 -1.92 -18.97
CA GLY A 195 -11.72 -2.64 -17.73
C GLY A 195 -11.75 -1.76 -16.49
N PHE A 196 -11.88 -2.43 -15.36
CA PHE A 196 -11.94 -1.82 -14.04
C PHE A 196 -13.06 -0.78 -13.91
N PRO A 197 -14.32 -1.12 -14.32
CA PRO A 197 -15.43 -0.19 -14.16
C PRO A 197 -15.58 0.21 -12.69
N SER A 198 -15.73 1.50 -12.47
CA SER A 198 -15.76 2.06 -11.12
C SER A 198 -17.00 2.92 -10.87
N LYS A 199 -17.31 3.09 -9.58
CA LYS A 199 -18.36 3.99 -9.07
C LYS A 199 -17.81 4.78 -7.89
N TYR A 200 -18.21 6.04 -7.81
CA TYR A 200 -17.81 6.93 -6.74
C TYR A 200 -18.97 7.16 -5.77
N PHE A 201 -18.64 7.21 -4.48
CA PHE A 201 -19.59 7.43 -3.40
C PHE A 201 -19.08 8.55 -2.50
N VAL A 202 -20.02 9.28 -1.94
CA VAL A 202 -19.77 10.21 -0.83
C VAL A 202 -20.62 9.75 0.34
N TYR A 203 -19.98 9.56 1.47
CA TYR A 203 -20.65 9.13 2.70
C TYR A 203 -20.46 10.18 3.78
#